data_847e31e639e1c816e5d7b74aeee7cc7b
#
_entry.id   847e31e639e1c816e5d7b74aeee7cc7b
#
_cell.length_a   1.000
_cell.length_b   1.000
_cell.length_c   1.000
_cell.angle_alpha   90.00
_cell.angle_beta   90.00
_cell.angle_gamma   90.00
#
_symmetry.space_group_name_H-M   'P 1'
#
loop_
_entity.id
_entity.type
_entity.pdbx_description
1 polymer ?
#
loop_
_entity_poly.entity_id
_entity_poly.type
_entity_poly.pdbx_seq_one_letter_code
_entity_poly.pdbx_strand_id
1 'polypeptide(L)'
;KVIVFKFFKPLEKIFAYNRMRRDSWLAKQADKIPDGSKILDIGAGGCPHREKFNHCEYHTQDFVQLSDAQIQNQEGYGKIDFVSDVLEIPVSDESYDVILCTEVIEHVPDPISTIKEISRILKPGGTLLITAPLQSGLHQEPYHFYGGYTKYWYKKFLTENNFSDLNIEANGTLHTTYFALGSTIFKSFLEVLVEKKNLLHKIVALISL
;
A
#
# COMPACT_ATOMS: atom_id res chain seq x y z
N LYS A 1 33.66 0.37 -6.98
CA LYS A 1 32.72 0.98 -7.98
C LYS A 1 31.72 -0.06 -8.46
N VAL A 2 30.60 -0.04 -7.89
CA VAL A 2 29.21 -0.28 -8.27
C VAL A 2 28.97 -0.88 -9.68
N ILE A 3 29.46 -2.11 -9.91
CA ILE A 3 29.05 -2.91 -11.07
C ILE A 3 27.83 -3.81 -10.73
N VAL A 4 27.55 -4.03 -9.46
CA VAL A 4 26.46 -4.90 -8.98
C VAL A 4 25.07 -4.31 -9.28
N PHE A 5 24.89 -2.99 -9.27
CA PHE A 5 23.59 -2.35 -9.48
C PHE A 5 23.03 -2.43 -10.91
N LYS A 6 23.85 -2.53 -11.94
CA LYS A 6 23.36 -2.62 -13.34
C LYS A 6 22.76 -3.98 -13.71
N PHE A 7 23.15 -5.05 -13.02
CA PHE A 7 22.62 -6.39 -13.26
C PHE A 7 21.24 -6.63 -12.59
N PHE A 8 20.85 -5.83 -11.61
CA PHE A 8 19.63 -6.03 -10.83
C PHE A 8 18.39 -5.27 -11.36
N LYS A 9 18.52 -4.34 -12.32
CA LYS A 9 17.35 -3.64 -12.89
C LYS A 9 16.25 -4.56 -13.43
N PRO A 10 16.54 -5.69 -14.12
CA PRO A 10 15.46 -6.61 -14.50
C PRO A 10 14.84 -7.36 -13.31
N LEU A 11 15.58 -7.54 -12.21
CA LEU A 11 15.06 -8.18 -10.99
C LEU A 11 14.16 -7.25 -10.17
N GLU A 12 14.33 -5.92 -10.24
CA GLU A 12 13.44 -4.96 -9.57
C GLU A 12 11.98 -5.11 -10.02
N LYS A 13 11.73 -5.42 -11.29
CA LYS A 13 10.38 -5.70 -11.80
C LYS A 13 9.76 -6.95 -11.18
N ILE A 14 10.59 -7.93 -10.85
CA ILE A 14 10.15 -9.16 -10.19
C ILE A 14 9.76 -8.86 -8.73
N PHE A 15 10.60 -8.08 -8.02
CA PHE A 15 10.33 -7.67 -6.64
C PHE A 15 9.13 -6.71 -6.54
N ALA A 16 8.90 -5.90 -7.57
CA ALA A 16 7.78 -4.96 -7.64
C ALA A 16 6.50 -5.57 -8.26
N TYR A 17 6.46 -6.87 -8.56
CA TYR A 17 5.37 -7.50 -9.31
C TYR A 17 3.98 -7.21 -8.73
N ASN A 18 3.80 -7.41 -7.42
CA ASN A 18 2.53 -7.17 -6.75
C ASN A 18 2.11 -5.70 -6.83
N ARG A 19 3.06 -4.78 -6.61
CA ARG A 19 2.83 -3.34 -6.75
C ARG A 19 2.44 -2.97 -8.18
N MET A 20 3.18 -3.46 -9.18
CA MET A 20 2.88 -3.17 -10.59
C MET A 20 1.47 -3.65 -11.00
N ARG A 21 1.07 -4.83 -10.53
CA ARG A 21 -0.29 -5.34 -10.80
C ARG A 21 -1.37 -4.51 -10.10
N ARG A 22 -1.16 -4.15 -8.83
CA ARG A 22 -2.05 -3.24 -8.11
C ARG A 22 -2.18 -1.91 -8.83
N ASP A 23 -1.06 -1.30 -9.21
CA ASP A 23 -1.04 -0.01 -9.91
C ASP A 23 -1.74 -0.08 -11.28
N SER A 24 -1.58 -1.19 -12.01
CA SER A 24 -2.30 -1.44 -13.27
C SER A 24 -3.80 -1.65 -13.05
N TRP A 25 -4.18 -2.33 -11.97
CA TRP A 25 -5.58 -2.49 -11.60
C TRP A 25 -6.21 -1.16 -11.21
N LEU A 26 -5.54 -0.37 -10.37
CA LEU A 26 -6.00 0.97 -9.99
C LEU A 26 -6.17 1.89 -11.19
N ALA A 27 -5.24 1.89 -12.14
CA ALA A 27 -5.38 2.68 -13.37
C ALA A 27 -6.67 2.31 -14.13
N LYS A 28 -6.95 1.01 -14.29
CA LYS A 28 -8.18 0.53 -14.93
C LYS A 28 -9.45 0.87 -14.15
N GLN A 29 -9.38 0.99 -12.83
CA GLN A 29 -10.53 1.45 -12.04
C GLN A 29 -10.69 2.97 -12.18
N ALA A 30 -9.59 3.74 -12.17
CA ALA A 30 -9.60 5.19 -12.36
C ALA A 30 -10.28 5.58 -13.69
N ASP A 31 -10.00 4.86 -14.77
CA ASP A 31 -10.62 5.08 -16.09
C ASP A 31 -12.17 4.92 -16.08
N LYS A 32 -12.73 4.29 -15.05
CA LYS A 32 -14.19 4.09 -14.91
C LYS A 32 -14.86 5.14 -14.02
N ILE A 33 -14.08 5.92 -13.30
CA ILE A 33 -14.58 6.95 -12.39
C ILE A 33 -14.93 8.19 -13.22
N PRO A 34 -16.15 8.74 -13.11
CA PRO A 34 -16.55 9.93 -13.84
C PRO A 34 -15.70 11.15 -13.48
N ASP A 35 -15.47 12.03 -14.46
CA ASP A 35 -14.80 13.30 -14.26
C ASP A 35 -15.49 14.14 -13.17
N GLY A 36 -14.71 14.79 -12.33
CA GLY A 36 -15.20 15.61 -11.23
C GLY A 36 -15.72 14.83 -10.02
N SER A 37 -15.63 13.48 -10.02
CA SER A 37 -15.97 12.70 -8.82
C SER A 37 -15.10 13.09 -7.64
N LYS A 38 -15.69 13.15 -6.45
CA LYS A 38 -14.99 13.47 -5.22
C LYS A 38 -14.39 12.22 -4.59
N ILE A 39 -13.07 12.17 -4.50
CA ILE A 39 -12.31 11.01 -3.99
C ILE A 39 -11.62 11.36 -2.68
N LEU A 40 -11.64 10.43 -1.72
CA LEU A 40 -10.77 10.44 -0.55
C LEU A 40 -9.82 9.25 -0.63
N ASP A 41 -8.52 9.53 -0.64
CA ASP A 41 -7.44 8.55 -0.50
C ASP A 41 -7.07 8.44 0.98
N ILE A 42 -7.44 7.33 1.60
CA ILE A 42 -7.20 7.01 3.01
C ILE A 42 -5.85 6.33 3.14
N GLY A 43 -5.01 6.79 4.08
CA GLY A 43 -3.64 6.33 4.25
C GLY A 43 -2.77 6.69 3.04
N ALA A 44 -2.93 7.91 2.54
CA ALA A 44 -2.38 8.37 1.27
C ALA A 44 -0.83 8.40 1.23
N GLY A 45 -0.16 8.50 2.38
CA GLY A 45 1.30 8.54 2.48
C GLY A 45 1.91 9.60 1.56
N GLY A 46 2.76 9.18 0.63
CA GLY A 46 3.34 10.04 -0.41
C GLY A 46 2.43 10.33 -1.60
N CYS A 47 1.14 9.98 -1.54
CA CYS A 47 0.13 10.19 -2.60
C CYS A 47 0.50 9.56 -3.96
N PRO A 48 0.94 8.28 -4.03
CA PRO A 48 1.45 7.67 -5.27
C PRO A 48 0.38 7.48 -6.34
N HIS A 49 -0.89 7.63 -5.98
CA HIS A 49 -2.03 7.38 -6.87
C HIS A 49 -2.66 8.66 -7.42
N ARG A 50 -2.30 9.84 -6.94
CA ARG A 50 -2.88 11.14 -7.30
C ARG A 50 -2.96 11.36 -8.82
N GLU A 51 -1.89 11.04 -9.55
CA GLU A 51 -1.86 11.24 -11.01
C GLU A 51 -2.89 10.38 -11.77
N LYS A 52 -3.25 9.20 -11.23
CA LYS A 52 -4.26 8.32 -11.86
C LYS A 52 -5.67 8.90 -11.77
N PHE A 53 -5.91 9.79 -10.80
CA PHE A 53 -7.20 10.40 -10.51
C PHE A 53 -7.19 11.91 -10.72
N ASN A 54 -6.34 12.42 -11.62
CA ASN A 54 -6.19 13.86 -11.90
C ASN A 54 -7.45 14.52 -12.50
N HIS A 55 -8.39 13.72 -13.01
CA HIS A 55 -9.70 14.14 -13.51
C HIS A 55 -10.76 14.27 -12.39
N CYS A 56 -10.38 13.99 -11.14
CA CYS A 56 -11.26 13.97 -9.97
C CYS A 56 -10.89 15.07 -8.95
N GLU A 57 -11.82 15.42 -8.07
CA GLU A 57 -11.55 16.20 -6.88
C GLU A 57 -10.91 15.29 -5.83
N TYR A 58 -9.56 15.27 -5.78
CA TYR A 58 -8.79 14.30 -5.01
C TYR A 58 -8.32 14.87 -3.68
N HIS A 59 -8.88 14.36 -2.59
CA HIS A 59 -8.49 14.64 -1.21
C HIS A 59 -7.72 13.47 -0.60
N THR A 60 -6.98 13.75 0.45
CA THR A 60 -6.08 12.81 1.12
C THR A 60 -6.24 12.83 2.62
N GLN A 61 -6.21 11.67 3.22
CA GLN A 61 -6.18 11.49 4.67
C GLN A 61 -4.99 10.60 5.05
N ASP A 62 -4.31 10.91 6.13
CA ASP A 62 -3.28 10.06 6.74
C ASP A 62 -3.09 10.44 8.21
N PHE A 63 -2.54 9.52 9.02
CA PHE A 63 -2.23 9.81 10.44
C PHE A 63 -0.87 10.49 10.64
N VAL A 64 -0.02 10.52 9.62
CA VAL A 64 1.27 11.23 9.53
C VAL A 64 2.22 10.92 10.69
N GLN A 65 2.36 9.64 11.06
CA GLN A 65 3.24 9.19 12.15
C GLN A 65 4.40 8.30 11.68
N LEU A 66 4.43 7.96 10.39
CA LEU A 66 5.54 7.18 9.83
C LEU A 66 6.76 8.08 9.58
N SER A 67 7.96 7.55 9.79
CA SER A 67 9.18 8.19 9.35
C SER A 67 9.35 8.09 7.82
N ASP A 68 10.16 8.98 7.22
CA ASP A 68 10.43 8.97 5.78
C ASP A 68 10.94 7.62 5.29
N ALA A 69 11.70 6.89 6.12
CA ALA A 69 12.20 5.55 5.80
C ALA A 69 11.10 4.48 5.72
N GLN A 70 9.94 4.71 6.35
CA GLN A 70 8.79 3.80 6.36
C GLN A 70 7.80 4.12 5.23
N ILE A 71 7.84 5.34 4.69
CA ILE A 71 7.00 5.74 3.56
C ILE A 71 7.61 5.15 2.28
N GLN A 72 6.79 4.54 1.44
CA GLN A 72 7.25 3.78 0.27
C GLN A 72 7.92 4.62 -0.82
N ASN A 73 7.75 5.94 -0.81
CA ASN A 73 8.50 6.84 -1.68
C ASN A 73 9.55 7.59 -0.84
N GLN A 74 10.73 7.78 -1.38
CA GLN A 74 11.86 8.44 -0.69
C GLN A 74 11.65 9.97 -0.51
N GLU A 75 10.50 10.49 -0.90
CA GLU A 75 10.16 11.93 -0.86
C GLU A 75 9.34 12.31 0.38
N GLY A 76 9.02 11.33 1.25
CA GLY A 76 8.21 11.55 2.45
C GLY A 76 6.70 11.64 2.16
N TYR A 77 5.96 12.29 3.05
CA TYR A 77 4.52 12.51 2.89
C TYR A 77 4.24 13.48 1.73
N GLY A 78 3.20 13.16 0.95
CA GLY A 78 2.61 14.11 0.02
C GLY A 78 1.81 15.20 0.73
N LYS A 79 1.04 15.99 -0.02
CA LYS A 79 0.07 16.90 0.57
C LYS A 79 -1.06 16.10 1.19
N ILE A 80 -1.20 16.16 2.51
CA ILE A 80 -2.30 15.55 3.27
C ILE A 80 -3.31 16.65 3.64
N ASP A 81 -4.56 16.46 3.22
CA ASP A 81 -5.64 17.42 3.46
C ASP A 81 -6.28 17.20 4.84
N PHE A 82 -6.38 15.95 5.31
CA PHE A 82 -6.91 15.58 6.63
C PHE A 82 -5.89 14.75 7.40
N VAL A 83 -5.31 15.31 8.45
CA VAL A 83 -4.45 14.56 9.39
C VAL A 83 -5.33 14.06 10.53
N SER A 84 -5.62 12.76 10.55
CA SER A 84 -6.51 12.14 11.54
C SER A 84 -6.27 10.65 11.68
N ASP A 85 -6.83 10.04 12.74
CA ASP A 85 -7.02 8.60 12.77
C ASP A 85 -8.02 8.18 11.67
N VAL A 86 -7.84 7.00 11.09
CA VAL A 86 -8.75 6.44 10.10
C VAL A 86 -10.11 6.04 10.67
N LEU A 87 -10.22 5.90 11.98
CA LEU A 87 -11.47 5.60 12.68
C LEU A 87 -12.38 6.81 12.88
N GLU A 88 -11.83 8.04 12.72
CA GLU A 88 -12.56 9.28 12.92
C GLU A 88 -12.04 10.36 11.95
N ILE A 89 -12.44 10.25 10.69
CA ILE A 89 -12.04 11.19 9.65
C ILE A 89 -12.95 12.44 9.74
N PRO A 90 -12.39 13.68 9.81
CA PRO A 90 -13.16 14.89 10.07
C PRO A 90 -13.91 15.38 8.81
N VAL A 91 -14.75 14.53 8.25
CA VAL A 91 -15.61 14.81 7.10
C VAL A 91 -17.06 14.37 7.38
N SER A 92 -18.01 14.99 6.70
CA SER A 92 -19.43 14.67 6.86
C SER A 92 -19.74 13.27 6.30
N ASP A 93 -20.82 12.67 6.79
CA ASP A 93 -21.40 11.45 6.21
C ASP A 93 -21.71 11.67 4.73
N GLU A 94 -21.64 10.61 3.94
CA GLU A 94 -22.04 10.57 2.54
C GLU A 94 -21.44 11.72 1.70
N SER A 95 -20.14 12.05 1.95
CA SER A 95 -19.49 13.22 1.35
C SER A 95 -18.61 12.90 0.15
N TYR A 96 -18.31 11.62 -0.11
CA TYR A 96 -17.44 11.19 -1.20
C TYR A 96 -18.10 10.21 -2.14
N ASP A 97 -17.81 10.36 -3.44
CA ASP A 97 -18.26 9.44 -4.50
C ASP A 97 -17.39 8.18 -4.56
N VAL A 98 -16.11 8.32 -4.21
CA VAL A 98 -15.12 7.24 -4.24
C VAL A 98 -14.23 7.30 -3.00
N ILE A 99 -14.00 6.17 -2.38
CA ILE A 99 -12.94 5.98 -1.37
C ILE A 99 -11.86 5.08 -1.94
N LEU A 100 -10.61 5.53 -1.86
CA LEU A 100 -9.42 4.74 -2.12
C LEU A 100 -8.78 4.37 -0.79
N CYS A 101 -8.50 3.07 -0.55
CA CYS A 101 -7.85 2.56 0.65
C CYS A 101 -6.90 1.44 0.25
N THR A 102 -5.63 1.76 0.01
CA THR A 102 -4.68 0.84 -0.59
C THR A 102 -3.52 0.52 0.35
N GLU A 103 -3.42 -0.77 0.77
CA GLU A 103 -2.38 -1.25 1.69
C GLU A 103 -2.38 -0.43 3.00
N VAL A 104 -3.55 -0.34 3.64
CA VAL A 104 -3.77 0.45 4.86
C VAL A 104 -4.34 -0.41 5.98
N ILE A 105 -5.33 -1.25 5.69
CA ILE A 105 -6.10 -1.94 6.75
C ILE A 105 -5.25 -2.93 7.57
N GLU A 106 -4.13 -3.42 7.03
CA GLU A 106 -3.15 -4.23 7.75
C GLU A 106 -2.37 -3.43 8.80
N HIS A 107 -2.35 -2.11 8.66
CA HIS A 107 -1.68 -1.15 9.55
C HIS A 107 -2.62 -0.51 10.57
N VAL A 108 -3.86 -0.95 10.62
CA VAL A 108 -4.88 -0.41 11.53
C VAL A 108 -5.23 -1.44 12.60
N PRO A 109 -5.26 -1.07 13.89
CA PRO A 109 -5.60 -1.99 14.96
C PRO A 109 -7.02 -2.56 14.86
N ASP A 110 -7.99 -1.75 14.38
CA ASP A 110 -9.39 -2.15 14.20
C ASP A 110 -9.85 -1.94 12.74
N PRO A 111 -9.56 -2.90 11.85
CA PRO A 111 -9.94 -2.82 10.44
C PRO A 111 -11.45 -2.90 10.22
N ILE A 112 -12.22 -3.48 11.14
CA ILE A 112 -13.68 -3.58 11.02
C ILE A 112 -14.31 -2.20 11.25
N SER A 113 -13.87 -1.48 12.28
CA SER A 113 -14.32 -0.10 12.52
C SER A 113 -13.86 0.84 11.40
N THR A 114 -12.70 0.58 10.78
CA THR A 114 -12.26 1.29 9.56
C THR A 114 -13.27 1.11 8.41
N ILE A 115 -13.74 -0.11 8.15
CA ILE A 115 -14.76 -0.37 7.12
C ILE A 115 -16.06 0.36 7.45
N LYS A 116 -16.45 0.43 8.72
CA LYS A 116 -17.62 1.17 9.17
C LYS A 116 -17.49 2.69 8.91
N GLU A 117 -16.33 3.25 9.22
CA GLU A 117 -16.04 4.67 8.96
C GLU A 117 -16.04 4.98 7.45
N ILE A 118 -15.42 4.11 6.64
CA ILE A 118 -15.48 4.20 5.17
C ILE A 118 -16.94 4.18 4.68
N SER A 119 -17.78 3.30 5.23
CA SER A 119 -19.20 3.22 4.87
C SER A 119 -19.96 4.49 5.25
N ARG A 120 -19.63 5.13 6.38
CA ARG A 120 -20.23 6.42 6.80
C ARG A 120 -19.93 7.54 5.81
N ILE A 121 -18.69 7.61 5.34
CA ILE A 121 -18.20 8.71 4.50
C ILE A 121 -18.65 8.56 3.04
N LEU A 122 -18.77 7.33 2.56
CA LEU A 122 -19.13 7.03 1.17
C LEU A 122 -20.60 7.31 0.93
N LYS A 123 -20.90 8.01 -0.17
CA LYS A 123 -22.29 8.24 -0.61
C LYS A 123 -22.99 6.92 -0.95
N PRO A 124 -24.32 6.86 -0.79
CA PRO A 124 -25.10 5.74 -1.35
C PRO A 124 -24.80 5.57 -2.85
N GLY A 125 -24.47 4.35 -3.26
CA GLY A 125 -24.04 4.05 -4.64
C GLY A 125 -22.61 4.45 -4.98
N GLY A 126 -21.84 4.98 -4.03
CA GLY A 126 -20.44 5.28 -4.20
C GLY A 126 -19.55 4.04 -4.31
N THR A 127 -18.30 4.21 -4.71
CA THR A 127 -17.35 3.12 -4.99
C THR A 127 -16.23 3.07 -3.96
N LEU A 128 -16.01 1.91 -3.36
CA LEU A 128 -14.83 1.63 -2.55
C LEU A 128 -13.79 0.85 -3.37
N LEU A 129 -12.60 1.41 -3.51
CA LEU A 129 -11.42 0.74 -4.07
C LEU A 129 -10.48 0.40 -2.91
N ILE A 130 -10.45 -0.86 -2.50
CA ILE A 130 -9.66 -1.31 -1.36
C ILE A 130 -8.70 -2.43 -1.76
N THR A 131 -7.46 -2.34 -1.29
CA THR A 131 -6.47 -3.41 -1.39
C THR A 131 -5.78 -3.65 -0.06
N ALA A 132 -5.42 -4.90 0.19
CA ALA A 132 -4.50 -5.28 1.26
C ALA A 132 -3.87 -6.63 0.90
N PRO A 133 -2.72 -6.99 1.49
CA PRO A 133 -2.06 -8.25 1.19
C PRO A 133 -2.92 -9.45 1.63
N LEU A 134 -2.82 -10.56 0.89
CA LEU A 134 -3.28 -11.86 1.38
C LEU A 134 -2.31 -12.40 2.44
N GLN A 135 -1.02 -12.08 2.29
CA GLN A 135 0.05 -12.46 3.21
C GLN A 135 1.21 -11.47 3.06
N SER A 136 1.65 -10.90 4.18
CA SER A 136 2.82 -10.02 4.24
C SER A 136 3.70 -10.38 5.43
N GLY A 137 5.02 -10.16 5.29
CA GLY A 137 5.95 -10.15 6.41
C GLY A 137 5.85 -8.85 7.21
N LEU A 138 6.46 -8.82 8.40
CA LEU A 138 6.53 -7.60 9.22
C LEU A 138 7.18 -6.44 8.44
N HIS A 139 6.54 -5.28 8.49
CA HIS A 139 7.03 -4.04 7.91
C HIS A 139 6.35 -2.84 8.58
N GLN A 140 6.93 -1.65 8.44
CA GLN A 140 6.42 -0.40 9.05
C GLN A 140 6.14 -0.51 10.56
N GLU A 141 6.95 -1.29 11.30
CA GLU A 141 6.83 -1.43 12.75
C GLU A 141 6.88 -0.06 13.47
N PRO A 142 6.03 0.17 14.50
CA PRO A 142 5.14 -0.77 15.16
C PRO A 142 3.73 -0.88 14.56
N TYR A 143 3.45 -0.30 13.40
CA TYR A 143 2.12 -0.16 12.80
C TYR A 143 1.76 -1.31 11.84
N HIS A 144 2.15 -2.56 12.13
CA HIS A 144 1.76 -3.73 11.34
C HIS A 144 1.02 -4.72 12.23
N PHE A 145 -0.30 -4.74 12.14
CA PHE A 145 -1.18 -5.50 13.05
C PHE A 145 -1.68 -6.80 12.42
N TYR A 146 -1.80 -6.87 11.08
CA TYR A 146 -2.36 -8.03 10.40
C TYR A 146 -1.46 -8.46 9.22
N GLY A 147 -1.15 -9.76 9.17
CA GLY A 147 -0.33 -10.34 8.10
C GLY A 147 -1.08 -10.53 6.78
N GLY A 148 -2.39 -10.25 6.72
CA GLY A 148 -3.15 -10.29 5.49
C GLY A 148 -4.63 -10.63 5.65
N TYR A 149 -5.38 -10.53 4.53
CA TYR A 149 -6.84 -10.65 4.49
C TYR A 149 -7.29 -11.59 3.39
N THR A 150 -8.20 -12.51 3.71
CA THR A 150 -8.78 -13.42 2.72
C THR A 150 -9.99 -12.80 2.03
N LYS A 151 -10.37 -13.32 0.84
CA LYS A 151 -11.61 -12.93 0.19
C LYS A 151 -12.86 -13.12 1.04
N TYR A 152 -12.84 -14.06 2.00
CA TYR A 152 -13.95 -14.33 2.90
C TYR A 152 -14.09 -13.25 3.97
N TRP A 153 -12.97 -12.68 4.42
CA TRP A 153 -12.95 -11.53 5.31
C TRP A 153 -13.62 -10.32 4.63
N TYR A 154 -13.18 -9.97 3.41
CA TYR A 154 -13.79 -8.89 2.64
C TYR A 154 -15.29 -9.12 2.44
N LYS A 155 -15.69 -10.31 1.95
CA LYS A 155 -17.10 -10.61 1.71
C LYS A 155 -17.93 -10.43 2.97
N LYS A 156 -17.47 -10.93 4.12
CA LYS A 156 -18.19 -10.82 5.39
C LYS A 156 -18.33 -9.36 5.80
N PHE A 157 -17.23 -8.69 6.05
CA PHE A 157 -17.24 -7.39 6.72
C PHE A 157 -17.68 -6.24 5.80
N LEU A 158 -17.48 -6.33 4.50
CA LEU A 158 -18.07 -5.37 3.56
C LEU A 158 -19.60 -5.53 3.49
N THR A 159 -20.13 -6.75 3.38
CA THR A 159 -21.58 -6.97 3.35
C THR A 159 -22.25 -6.53 4.67
N GLU A 160 -21.62 -6.77 5.82
CA GLU A 160 -22.14 -6.34 7.13
C GLU A 160 -22.16 -4.81 7.30
N ASN A 161 -21.39 -4.08 6.49
CA ASN A 161 -21.33 -2.62 6.45
C ASN A 161 -21.98 -2.02 5.19
N ASN A 162 -23.00 -2.67 4.66
CA ASN A 162 -23.87 -2.21 3.56
C ASN A 162 -23.20 -2.09 2.18
N PHE A 163 -22.03 -2.67 1.97
CA PHE A 163 -21.47 -2.77 0.63
C PHE A 163 -22.12 -3.91 -0.15
N SER A 164 -22.54 -3.64 -1.38
CA SER A 164 -23.05 -4.60 -2.36
C SER A 164 -22.12 -4.69 -3.58
N ASP A 165 -22.47 -5.51 -4.56
CA ASP A 165 -21.76 -5.64 -5.84
C ASP A 165 -20.25 -5.85 -5.70
N LEU A 166 -19.89 -6.74 -4.77
CA LEU A 166 -18.48 -6.99 -4.41
C LEU A 166 -17.73 -7.71 -5.54
N ASN A 167 -16.81 -7.02 -6.20
CA ASN A 167 -15.83 -7.64 -7.09
C ASN A 167 -14.51 -7.83 -6.36
N ILE A 168 -14.20 -9.06 -5.95
CA ILE A 168 -13.01 -9.41 -5.17
C ILE A 168 -12.05 -10.20 -6.06
N GLU A 169 -10.97 -9.56 -6.47
CA GLU A 169 -9.94 -10.12 -7.33
C GLU A 169 -8.67 -10.43 -6.56
N ALA A 170 -8.04 -11.58 -6.83
CA ALA A 170 -6.72 -11.89 -6.30
C ALA A 170 -5.64 -11.21 -7.15
N ASN A 171 -4.71 -10.52 -6.51
CA ASN A 171 -3.56 -9.90 -7.19
C ASN A 171 -2.49 -10.91 -7.64
N GLY A 172 -2.84 -12.15 -7.81
CA GLY A 172 -1.94 -13.21 -8.26
C GLY A 172 -2.42 -14.59 -7.85
N THR A 173 -1.55 -15.57 -8.04
CA THR A 173 -1.75 -16.96 -7.62
C THR A 173 -0.88 -17.28 -6.41
N LEU A 174 -1.12 -18.44 -5.79
CA LEU A 174 -0.27 -18.95 -4.72
C LEU A 174 1.21 -18.97 -5.14
N HIS A 175 1.50 -19.38 -6.37
CA HIS A 175 2.86 -19.40 -6.92
C HIS A 175 3.49 -18.01 -6.98
N THR A 176 2.75 -16.98 -7.42
CA THR A 176 3.27 -15.61 -7.46
C THR A 176 3.50 -15.03 -6.07
N THR A 177 2.69 -15.42 -5.08
CA THR A 177 2.87 -15.02 -3.68
C THR A 177 4.15 -15.62 -3.09
N TYR A 178 4.36 -16.93 -3.24
CA TYR A 178 5.59 -17.58 -2.76
C TYR A 178 6.83 -17.11 -3.53
N PHE A 179 6.70 -16.86 -4.83
CA PHE A 179 7.80 -16.31 -5.61
C PHE A 179 8.20 -14.90 -5.13
N ALA A 180 7.24 -14.02 -4.88
CA ALA A 180 7.49 -12.69 -4.32
C ALA A 180 8.15 -12.77 -2.94
N LEU A 181 7.65 -13.63 -2.06
CA LEU A 181 8.23 -13.85 -0.73
C LEU A 181 9.66 -14.40 -0.83
N GLY A 182 9.88 -15.43 -1.65
CA GLY A 182 11.21 -16.00 -1.89
C GLY A 182 12.19 -15.00 -2.47
N SER A 183 11.73 -14.12 -3.36
CA SER A 183 12.54 -13.04 -3.92
C SER A 183 12.95 -12.02 -2.86
N THR A 184 12.05 -11.68 -1.93
CA THR A 184 12.35 -10.78 -0.80
C THR A 184 13.42 -11.38 0.12
N ILE A 185 13.27 -12.65 0.48
CA ILE A 185 14.27 -13.40 1.29
C ILE A 185 15.62 -13.42 0.56
N PHE A 186 15.63 -13.69 -0.74
CA PHE A 186 16.86 -13.71 -1.54
C PHE A 186 17.52 -12.33 -1.61
N LYS A 187 16.73 -11.26 -1.75
CA LYS A 187 17.24 -9.88 -1.71
C LYS A 187 17.93 -9.58 -0.37
N SER A 188 17.27 -9.87 0.76
CA SER A 188 17.84 -9.67 2.10
C SER A 188 19.13 -10.48 2.29
N PHE A 189 19.18 -11.71 1.79
CA PHE A 189 20.40 -12.52 1.83
C PHE A 189 21.55 -11.87 1.03
N LEU A 190 21.27 -11.32 -0.15
CA LEU A 190 22.28 -10.62 -0.96
C LEU A 190 22.78 -9.34 -0.27
N GLU A 191 21.90 -8.58 0.38
CA GLU A 191 22.24 -7.39 1.15
C GLU A 191 23.24 -7.74 2.27
N VAL A 192 22.95 -8.79 3.05
CA VAL A 192 23.86 -9.29 4.10
C VAL A 192 25.21 -9.72 3.53
N LEU A 193 25.23 -10.36 2.37
CA LEU A 193 26.51 -10.77 1.72
C LEU A 193 27.33 -9.56 1.28
N VAL A 194 26.68 -8.52 0.74
CA VAL A 194 27.36 -7.28 0.32
C VAL A 194 27.91 -6.55 1.52
N GLU A 195 27.16 -6.44 2.62
CA GLU A 195 27.63 -5.84 3.87
C GLU A 195 28.85 -6.58 4.46
N LYS A 196 28.80 -7.91 4.52
CA LYS A 196 29.94 -8.73 4.97
C LYS A 196 31.17 -8.53 4.10
N LYS A 197 31.00 -8.44 2.78
CA LYS A 197 32.11 -8.17 1.84
C LYS A 197 32.70 -6.79 2.07
N ASN A 198 31.88 -5.76 2.27
CA ASN A 198 32.32 -4.41 2.58
C ASN A 198 33.07 -4.34 3.92
N LEU A 199 32.60 -5.07 4.93
CA LEU A 199 33.29 -5.20 6.23
C LEU A 199 34.65 -5.87 6.07
N LEU A 200 34.76 -6.94 5.31
CA LEU A 200 36.02 -7.64 5.04
C LEU A 200 37.02 -6.73 4.33
N HIS A 201 36.61 -5.93 3.35
CA HIS A 201 37.47 -4.95 2.67
C HIS A 201 37.96 -3.86 3.63
N LYS A 202 37.12 -3.39 4.56
CA LYS A 202 37.50 -2.41 5.58
C LYS A 202 38.54 -3.00 6.55
N ILE A 203 38.38 -4.26 6.98
CA ILE A 203 39.32 -4.96 7.86
C ILE A 203 40.67 -5.16 7.15
N VAL A 204 40.66 -5.59 5.90
CA VAL A 204 41.89 -5.78 5.11
C VAL A 204 42.63 -4.44 4.93
N ALA A 205 41.90 -3.36 4.63
CA ALA A 205 42.49 -2.02 4.53
C ALA A 205 43.09 -1.52 5.84
N LEU A 206 42.53 -1.90 6.99
CA LEU A 206 43.05 -1.52 8.32
C LEU A 206 44.32 -2.28 8.71
N ILE A 207 44.48 -3.53 8.21
CA ILE A 207 45.64 -4.39 8.48
C ILE A 207 46.82 -4.05 7.54
N SER A 208 46.51 -3.37 6.42
CA SER A 208 47.55 -2.95 5.44
C SER A 208 48.09 -1.54 5.66
N LEU A 209 47.72 -0.88 6.76
CA LEU A 209 48.33 0.35 7.30
C LEU A 209 49.29 0.04 8.43
#